data_69521c3bb1d16a51ce69f72f9423c5d3
#
_entry.id   69521c3bb1d16a51ce69f72f9423c5d3
#
_cell.length_a   1.000
_cell.length_b   1.000
_cell.length_c   1.000
_cell.angle_alpha   90.00
_cell.angle_beta   90.00
_cell.angle_gamma   90.00
#
_symmetry.space_group_name_H-M   'P 1'
#
loop_
_entity.id
_entity.type
_entity.pdbx_description
1 polymer ?
#
loop_
_entity_poly.entity_id
_entity_poly.type
_entity_poly.pdbx_seq_one_letter_code
_entity_poly.pdbx_strand_id
1 'polypeptide(L)'
;MMLISAMIASNLPMTTVFAAAKKQQVKQETKKLEEQSRKMQQEIKDLDEKMIKSNDAYEACQEKLISVQKQLKKTQQELKEAKASKEDQSRIMSKRIKFLYENGNMAYMEVIFEANNFQEFLKRADYVSKISKYDSNMFLQLQTTEDKIRMATKSLKQDYQNTKTLTAKAKTEKEKLDQAAAKKKSKLASYQKQLASDKELLAWFEAEEKRQEEMDLASAKDGNADNTTSKAQSEKNTTGSTASKNTTSKATTESKKETTTT
;
A
#
# COMPACT_ATOMS: atom_id res chain seq x y z
N MET A 1 -20.25 -20.25 -16.21
CA MET A 1 -21.10 -19.47 -17.11
C MET A 1 -22.36 -20.27 -17.38
N MET A 2 -23.38 -20.06 -16.57
CA MET A 2 -24.71 -20.64 -16.86
C MET A 2 -25.64 -19.47 -17.15
N LEU A 3 -25.92 -19.34 -18.43
CA LEU A 3 -26.95 -18.47 -18.97
C LEU A 3 -28.31 -19.10 -18.56
N ILE A 4 -28.99 -18.50 -17.58
CA ILE A 4 -30.41 -18.65 -17.41
C ILE A 4 -31.03 -17.42 -18.08
N SER A 5 -31.03 -17.46 -19.41
CA SER A 5 -31.76 -16.51 -20.24
C SER A 5 -33.11 -17.06 -20.55
N ALA A 6 -34.15 -16.35 -20.17
CA ALA A 6 -35.46 -16.27 -20.79
C ALA A 6 -36.16 -17.60 -21.17
N MET A 7 -36.92 -18.13 -20.25
CA MET A 7 -38.14 -18.91 -20.58
C MET A 7 -39.31 -18.38 -19.76
N ILE A 8 -39.79 -17.22 -20.13
CA ILE A 8 -41.10 -16.73 -19.72
C ILE A 8 -41.94 -16.63 -20.99
N ALA A 9 -42.47 -17.74 -21.46
CA ALA A 9 -43.66 -17.82 -22.31
C ALA A 9 -44.10 -19.26 -22.46
N SER A 10 -44.73 -19.81 -21.44
CA SER A 10 -45.75 -20.86 -21.60
C SER A 10 -46.58 -20.88 -20.35
N ASN A 11 -47.83 -20.55 -20.52
CA ASN A 11 -48.93 -20.64 -19.58
C ASN A 11 -49.15 -22.10 -19.14
N LEU A 12 -48.31 -22.61 -18.24
CA LEU A 12 -48.53 -23.86 -17.53
C LEU A 12 -48.72 -23.49 -16.05
N PRO A 13 -49.71 -24.03 -15.36
CA PRO A 13 -49.83 -23.85 -13.92
C PRO A 13 -48.59 -24.44 -13.29
N MET A 14 -47.68 -23.60 -12.88
CA MET A 14 -46.49 -23.98 -12.13
C MET A 14 -46.98 -24.59 -10.85
N THR A 15 -46.85 -25.90 -10.69
CA THR A 15 -47.31 -26.58 -9.48
C THR A 15 -46.65 -25.88 -8.29
N THR A 16 -47.43 -25.44 -7.33
CA THR A 16 -47.04 -24.69 -6.14
C THR A 16 -45.83 -25.31 -5.42
N VAL A 17 -45.69 -26.62 -5.49
CA VAL A 17 -44.56 -27.39 -4.93
C VAL A 17 -43.26 -27.11 -5.62
N PHE A 18 -43.21 -26.93 -6.96
CA PHE A 18 -41.98 -26.62 -7.70
C PHE A 18 -41.51 -25.18 -7.45
N ALA A 19 -42.45 -24.25 -7.35
CA ALA A 19 -42.15 -22.84 -7.04
C ALA A 19 -41.60 -22.70 -5.59
N ALA A 20 -42.19 -23.41 -4.63
CA ALA A 20 -41.71 -23.42 -3.24
C ALA A 20 -40.29 -24.03 -3.11
N ALA A 21 -40.01 -25.14 -3.81
CA ALA A 21 -38.69 -25.76 -3.82
C ALA A 21 -37.62 -24.82 -4.43
N LYS A 22 -37.98 -24.12 -5.53
CA LYS A 22 -37.08 -23.14 -6.18
C LYS A 22 -36.82 -21.94 -5.31
N LYS A 23 -37.85 -21.39 -4.66
CA LYS A 23 -37.72 -20.30 -3.67
C LYS A 23 -36.77 -20.69 -2.54
N GLN A 24 -36.91 -21.91 -2.00
CA GLN A 24 -36.07 -22.40 -0.93
C GLN A 24 -34.59 -22.56 -1.37
N GLN A 25 -34.36 -23.03 -2.58
CA GLN A 25 -33.04 -23.15 -3.18
C GLN A 25 -32.36 -21.75 -3.31
N VAL A 26 -33.07 -20.79 -3.92
CA VAL A 26 -32.57 -19.41 -4.09
C VAL A 26 -32.27 -18.79 -2.74
N LYS A 27 -33.13 -18.98 -1.73
CA LYS A 27 -32.89 -18.47 -0.36
C LYS A 27 -31.65 -19.06 0.28
N GLN A 28 -31.34 -20.34 0.05
CA GLN A 28 -30.09 -20.94 0.53
C GLN A 28 -28.85 -20.41 -0.20
N GLU A 29 -28.96 -20.26 -1.53
CA GLU A 29 -27.86 -19.67 -2.34
C GLU A 29 -27.59 -18.25 -1.94
N THR A 30 -28.62 -17.42 -1.74
CA THR A 30 -28.49 -16.03 -1.24
C THR A 30 -27.77 -15.98 0.10
N LYS A 31 -28.15 -16.82 1.07
CA LYS A 31 -27.45 -16.87 2.38
C LYS A 31 -25.97 -17.23 2.24
N LYS A 32 -25.63 -18.21 1.40
CA LYS A 32 -24.24 -18.60 1.13
C LYS A 32 -23.47 -17.46 0.49
N LEU A 33 -24.08 -16.77 -0.45
CA LEU A 33 -23.47 -15.62 -1.13
C LEU A 33 -23.25 -14.45 -0.17
N GLU A 34 -24.19 -14.16 0.72
CA GLU A 34 -24.06 -13.15 1.77
C GLU A 34 -22.87 -13.44 2.70
N GLU A 35 -22.75 -14.71 3.13
CA GLU A 35 -21.64 -15.13 3.98
C GLU A 35 -20.28 -15.01 3.25
N GLN A 36 -20.22 -15.44 2.00
CA GLN A 36 -19.03 -15.33 1.16
C GLN A 36 -18.67 -13.87 0.89
N SER A 37 -19.66 -13.01 0.64
CA SER A 37 -19.47 -11.57 0.47
C SER A 37 -18.89 -10.94 1.73
N ARG A 38 -19.43 -11.27 2.91
CA ARG A 38 -18.93 -10.77 4.19
C ARG A 38 -17.51 -11.23 4.48
N LYS A 39 -17.18 -12.51 4.24
CA LYS A 39 -15.81 -13.02 4.37
C LYS A 39 -14.85 -12.30 3.43
N MET A 40 -15.27 -12.08 2.19
CA MET A 40 -14.46 -11.37 1.20
C MET A 40 -14.21 -9.90 1.59
N GLN A 41 -15.21 -9.23 2.17
CA GLN A 41 -15.07 -7.86 2.69
C GLN A 41 -14.02 -7.80 3.82
N GLN A 42 -14.04 -8.77 4.73
CA GLN A 42 -13.05 -8.84 5.80
C GLN A 42 -11.64 -9.08 5.25
N GLU A 43 -11.49 -10.02 4.33
CA GLU A 43 -10.21 -10.30 3.68
C GLU A 43 -9.67 -9.11 2.87
N ILE A 44 -10.55 -8.27 2.30
CA ILE A 44 -10.16 -7.03 1.63
C ILE A 44 -9.63 -6.01 2.64
N LYS A 45 -10.29 -5.85 3.80
CA LYS A 45 -9.79 -4.98 4.87
C LYS A 45 -8.41 -5.40 5.36
N ASP A 46 -8.21 -6.71 5.61
CA ASP A 46 -6.92 -7.24 6.03
C ASP A 46 -5.82 -7.02 4.97
N LEU A 47 -6.20 -7.07 3.68
CA LEU A 47 -5.29 -6.74 2.58
C LEU A 47 -4.98 -5.25 2.50
N ASP A 48 -5.97 -4.38 2.67
CA ASP A 48 -5.78 -2.93 2.66
C ASP A 48 -4.81 -2.52 3.80
N GLU A 49 -4.92 -3.11 5.01
CA GLU A 49 -3.94 -2.89 6.09
C GLU A 49 -2.52 -3.36 5.73
N LYS A 50 -2.40 -4.52 5.10
CA LYS A 50 -1.10 -5.04 4.63
C LYS A 50 -0.52 -4.16 3.53
N MET A 51 -1.35 -3.62 2.65
CA MET A 51 -0.93 -2.71 1.60
C MET A 51 -0.38 -1.40 2.16
N ILE A 52 -1.00 -0.82 3.19
CA ILE A 52 -0.49 0.37 3.89
C ILE A 52 0.90 0.08 4.45
N LYS A 53 1.06 -0.99 5.25
CA LYS A 53 2.36 -1.39 5.82
C LYS A 53 3.43 -1.67 4.75
N SER A 54 3.04 -2.27 3.64
CA SER A 54 3.96 -2.56 2.52
C SER A 54 4.37 -1.29 1.79
N ASN A 55 3.46 -0.31 1.65
CA ASN A 55 3.77 0.98 1.08
C ASN A 55 4.76 1.77 1.94
N ASP A 56 4.49 1.85 3.25
CA ASP A 56 5.37 2.51 4.22
C ASP A 56 6.78 1.89 4.21
N ALA A 57 6.86 0.55 4.17
CA ALA A 57 8.13 -0.16 4.07
C ALA A 57 8.87 0.13 2.76
N TYR A 58 8.15 0.24 1.64
CA TYR A 58 8.73 0.59 0.35
C TYR A 58 9.26 2.02 0.34
N GLU A 59 8.51 2.98 0.86
CA GLU A 59 8.93 4.39 0.99
C GLU A 59 10.17 4.52 1.88
N ALA A 60 10.17 3.89 3.06
CA ALA A 60 11.34 3.86 3.94
C ALA A 60 12.59 3.26 3.27
N CYS A 61 12.42 2.20 2.47
CA CYS A 61 13.52 1.63 1.68
C CYS A 61 14.04 2.60 0.61
N GLN A 62 13.17 3.36 -0.05
CA GLN A 62 13.57 4.37 -1.03
C GLN A 62 14.33 5.52 -0.39
N GLU A 63 13.85 6.06 0.73
CA GLU A 63 14.54 7.11 1.48
C GLU A 63 15.94 6.67 1.92
N LYS A 64 16.03 5.45 2.47
CA LYS A 64 17.31 4.85 2.85
C LYS A 64 18.25 4.69 1.65
N LEU A 65 17.75 4.27 0.50
CA LEU A 65 18.54 4.12 -0.73
C LEU A 65 19.12 5.46 -1.18
N ILE A 66 18.32 6.53 -1.15
CA ILE A 66 18.76 7.90 -1.48
C ILE A 66 19.84 8.37 -0.50
N SER A 67 19.61 8.15 0.81
CA SER A 67 20.58 8.52 1.86
C SER A 67 21.92 7.79 1.68
N VAL A 68 21.90 6.48 1.50
CA VAL A 68 23.11 5.67 1.28
C VAL A 68 23.83 6.10 -0.01
N GLN A 69 23.09 6.40 -1.07
CA GLN A 69 23.66 6.90 -2.33
C GLN A 69 24.37 8.25 -2.15
N LYS A 70 23.79 9.16 -1.37
CA LYS A 70 24.41 10.46 -1.04
C LYS A 70 25.69 10.27 -0.23
N GLN A 71 25.67 9.39 0.78
CA GLN A 71 26.85 9.05 1.58
C GLN A 71 27.95 8.42 0.73
N LEU A 72 27.59 7.49 -0.18
CA LEU A 72 28.55 6.85 -1.08
C LEU A 72 29.27 7.88 -1.96
N LYS A 73 28.52 8.84 -2.53
CA LYS A 73 29.12 9.94 -3.32
C LYS A 73 30.09 10.79 -2.49
N LYS A 74 29.69 11.16 -1.26
CA LYS A 74 30.54 11.92 -0.32
C LYS A 74 31.82 11.16 0.00
N THR A 75 31.72 9.88 0.39
CA THR A 75 32.89 9.07 0.73
C THR A 75 33.79 8.79 -0.50
N GLN A 76 33.24 8.69 -1.70
CA GLN A 76 34.03 8.63 -2.93
C GLN A 76 34.84 9.90 -3.17
N GLN A 77 34.26 11.07 -2.88
CA GLN A 77 34.97 12.36 -2.97
C GLN A 77 36.09 12.44 -1.93
N GLU A 78 35.80 12.07 -0.68
CA GLU A 78 36.81 12.02 0.40
C GLU A 78 37.95 11.06 0.06
N LEU A 79 37.65 9.90 -0.56
CA LEU A 79 38.69 8.98 -1.02
C LEU A 79 39.56 9.58 -2.12
N LYS A 80 38.97 10.34 -3.04
CA LYS A 80 39.71 11.03 -4.10
C LYS A 80 40.66 12.07 -3.52
N GLU A 81 40.19 12.89 -2.56
CA GLU A 81 40.97 13.90 -1.88
C GLU A 81 42.09 13.28 -1.03
N ALA A 82 41.80 12.20 -0.30
CA ALA A 82 42.80 11.47 0.47
C ALA A 82 43.89 10.85 -0.42
N LYS A 83 43.51 10.31 -1.59
CA LYS A 83 44.50 9.80 -2.56
C LYS A 83 45.40 10.90 -3.10
N ALA A 84 44.86 12.06 -3.46
CA ALA A 84 45.63 13.20 -3.92
C ALA A 84 46.61 13.70 -2.82
N SER A 85 46.13 13.84 -1.58
CA SER A 85 46.95 14.17 -0.43
C SER A 85 48.08 13.15 -0.19
N LYS A 86 47.75 11.86 -0.29
CA LYS A 86 48.75 10.78 -0.19
C LYS A 86 49.83 10.89 -1.27
N GLU A 87 49.45 11.19 -2.50
CA GLU A 87 50.38 11.34 -3.62
C GLU A 87 51.34 12.47 -3.39
N ASP A 88 50.86 13.66 -2.95
CA ASP A 88 51.70 14.79 -2.61
C ASP A 88 52.64 14.48 -1.44
N GLN A 89 52.14 13.87 -0.38
CA GLN A 89 52.94 13.48 0.76
C GLN A 89 53.95 12.40 0.43
N SER A 90 53.58 11.42 -0.42
CA SER A 90 54.51 10.41 -0.92
C SER A 90 55.63 11.02 -1.75
N ARG A 91 55.34 12.05 -2.57
CA ARG A 91 56.31 12.79 -3.34
C ARG A 91 57.31 13.53 -2.44
N ILE A 92 56.80 14.16 -1.39
CA ILE A 92 57.67 14.84 -0.40
C ILE A 92 58.58 13.81 0.32
N MET A 93 58.01 12.70 0.73
CA MET A 93 58.73 11.64 1.41
C MET A 93 59.77 10.99 0.50
N SER A 94 59.43 10.73 -0.78
CA SER A 94 60.40 10.21 -1.74
C SER A 94 61.64 11.10 -1.90
N LYS A 95 61.46 12.42 -1.91
CA LYS A 95 62.60 13.40 -1.92
C LYS A 95 63.42 13.31 -0.64
N ARG A 96 62.80 13.10 0.54
CA ARG A 96 63.49 12.92 1.80
C ARG A 96 64.25 11.59 1.86
N ILE A 97 63.61 10.50 1.43
CA ILE A 97 64.25 9.18 1.37
C ILE A 97 65.45 9.27 0.41
N LYS A 98 65.29 9.88 -0.75
CA LYS A 98 66.39 10.10 -1.70
C LYS A 98 67.55 10.88 -1.08
N PHE A 99 67.26 11.99 -0.39
CA PHE A 99 68.26 12.80 0.32
C PHE A 99 68.98 11.98 1.39
N LEU A 100 68.27 11.20 2.20
CA LEU A 100 68.84 10.30 3.21
C LEU A 100 69.68 9.17 2.60
N TYR A 101 69.27 8.66 1.46
CA TYR A 101 70.01 7.58 0.75
C TYR A 101 71.30 8.13 0.14
N GLU A 102 71.26 9.30 -0.48
CA GLU A 102 72.42 9.94 -1.13
C GLU A 102 73.43 10.48 -0.14
N ASN A 103 72.98 10.99 1.00
CA ASN A 103 73.85 11.65 2.01
C ASN A 103 74.02 10.80 3.27
N GLY A 104 73.30 9.67 3.38
CA GLY A 104 73.31 8.76 4.54
C GLY A 104 72.79 9.41 5.83
N ASN A 105 72.86 8.68 6.92
CA ASN A 105 72.62 9.21 8.28
C ASN A 105 73.67 10.28 8.65
N MET A 106 74.76 10.39 7.88
CA MET A 106 75.81 11.39 8.08
C MET A 106 75.24 12.82 7.90
N ALA A 107 74.32 13.06 6.97
CA ALA A 107 73.74 14.42 6.79
C ALA A 107 73.04 14.94 8.05
N TYR A 108 72.32 14.08 8.79
CA TYR A 108 71.77 14.48 10.08
C TYR A 108 72.81 14.61 11.18
N MET A 109 73.81 13.77 11.14
CA MET A 109 74.91 13.84 12.08
C MET A 109 75.80 15.06 11.80
N GLU A 110 76.04 15.39 10.53
CA GLU A 110 76.76 16.62 10.13
C GLU A 110 76.07 17.89 10.65
N VAL A 111 74.73 17.99 10.44
CA VAL A 111 73.95 19.09 10.98
C VAL A 111 74.06 19.20 12.52
N ILE A 112 74.16 18.09 13.21
CA ILE A 112 74.27 18.04 14.70
C ILE A 112 75.70 18.40 15.13
N PHE A 113 76.73 17.90 14.43
CA PHE A 113 78.13 18.14 14.79
C PHE A 113 78.69 19.46 14.31
N GLU A 114 78.06 20.18 13.37
CA GLU A 114 78.36 21.53 13.00
C GLU A 114 77.97 22.57 14.07
N ALA A 115 77.53 22.16 15.23
CA ALA A 115 77.09 22.97 16.34
C ALA A 115 78.34 23.65 16.98
N ASN A 116 78.32 24.96 17.16
CA ASN A 116 79.46 25.77 17.73
C ASN A 116 79.60 25.58 19.25
N ASN A 117 78.57 25.04 19.91
CA ASN A 117 78.59 24.82 21.37
C ASN A 117 77.60 23.68 21.75
N PHE A 118 77.70 23.16 22.97
CA PHE A 118 76.87 22.02 23.46
C PHE A 118 75.39 22.39 23.52
N GLN A 119 75.01 23.60 23.78
CA GLN A 119 73.59 24.00 23.79
C GLN A 119 73.01 23.98 22.37
N GLU A 120 73.74 24.42 21.38
CA GLU A 120 73.37 24.36 19.98
C GLU A 120 73.29 22.88 19.49
N PHE A 121 74.24 22.05 19.88
CA PHE A 121 74.27 20.66 19.63
C PHE A 121 72.97 19.97 20.12
N LEU A 122 72.55 20.22 21.37
CA LEU A 122 71.31 19.64 21.91
C LEU A 122 70.06 20.12 21.16
N LYS A 123 70.00 21.40 20.78
CA LYS A 123 68.89 21.94 19.98
C LYS A 123 68.80 21.24 18.60
N ARG A 124 69.92 21.10 17.88
CA ARG A 124 70.00 20.49 16.58
C ARG A 124 69.62 19.00 16.64
N ALA A 125 70.07 18.25 17.67
CA ALA A 125 69.71 16.89 17.92
C ALA A 125 68.18 16.73 18.20
N ASP A 126 67.59 17.64 18.97
CA ASP A 126 66.15 17.67 19.21
C ASP A 126 65.37 17.98 17.91
N TYR A 127 65.84 18.89 17.05
CA TYR A 127 65.22 19.13 15.73
C TYR A 127 65.23 17.90 14.83
N VAL A 128 66.35 17.19 14.72
CA VAL A 128 66.46 15.96 13.92
C VAL A 128 65.52 14.87 14.45
N SER A 129 65.46 14.72 15.78
CA SER A 129 64.54 13.76 16.42
C SER A 129 63.10 14.12 16.14
N LYS A 130 62.71 15.40 16.21
CA LYS A 130 61.32 15.85 15.89
C LYS A 130 60.98 15.64 14.44
N ILE A 131 61.89 15.87 13.50
CA ILE A 131 61.68 15.62 12.07
C ILE A 131 61.42 14.12 11.83
N SER A 132 62.25 13.24 12.38
CA SER A 132 62.09 11.79 12.24
C SER A 132 60.77 11.28 12.81
N LYS A 133 60.36 11.75 13.98
CA LYS A 133 59.05 11.45 14.59
C LYS A 133 57.90 11.95 13.74
N TYR A 134 58.00 13.15 13.20
CA TYR A 134 56.97 13.71 12.30
C TYR A 134 56.78 12.87 11.07
N ASP A 135 57.88 12.46 10.43
CA ASP A 135 57.85 11.63 9.23
C ASP A 135 57.21 10.26 9.49
N SER A 136 57.57 9.59 10.58
CA SER A 136 56.99 8.32 10.99
C SER A 136 55.49 8.45 11.27
N ASN A 137 55.07 9.49 12.01
CA ASN A 137 53.67 9.74 12.30
C ASN A 137 52.86 10.04 11.04
N MET A 138 53.42 10.78 10.10
CA MET A 138 52.80 11.12 8.84
C MET A 138 52.55 9.86 7.99
N PHE A 139 53.48 8.92 7.92
CA PHE A 139 53.32 7.62 7.25
C PHE A 139 52.18 6.81 7.84
N LEU A 140 52.14 6.67 9.15
CA LEU A 140 51.09 5.92 9.85
C LEU A 140 49.70 6.56 9.65
N GLN A 141 49.64 7.90 9.67
CA GLN A 141 48.40 8.66 9.48
C GLN A 141 47.85 8.47 8.04
N LEU A 142 48.70 8.50 7.03
CA LEU A 142 48.34 8.25 5.65
C LEU A 142 47.74 6.85 5.45
N GLN A 143 48.47 5.83 5.93
CA GLN A 143 48.06 4.44 5.80
C GLN A 143 46.71 4.21 6.50
N THR A 144 46.58 4.71 7.75
CA THR A 144 45.32 4.58 8.52
C THR A 144 44.16 5.32 7.86
N THR A 145 44.38 6.48 7.29
CA THR A 145 43.33 7.25 6.61
C THR A 145 42.87 6.54 5.33
N GLU A 146 43.80 6.07 4.52
CA GLU A 146 43.45 5.29 3.32
C GLU A 146 42.68 4.03 3.63
N ASP A 147 43.10 3.25 4.64
CA ASP A 147 42.42 2.03 5.06
C ASP A 147 41.01 2.31 5.59
N LYS A 148 40.84 3.35 6.42
CA LYS A 148 39.50 3.78 6.91
C LYS A 148 38.57 4.13 5.75
N ILE A 149 39.02 4.95 4.79
CA ILE A 149 38.18 5.36 3.67
C ILE A 149 37.88 4.16 2.75
N ARG A 150 38.86 3.29 2.52
CA ARG A 150 38.67 2.06 1.75
C ARG A 150 37.62 1.15 2.37
N MET A 151 37.68 0.93 3.70
CA MET A 151 36.70 0.13 4.44
C MET A 151 35.33 0.79 4.42
N ALA A 152 35.23 2.09 4.66
CA ALA A 152 33.96 2.82 4.59
C ALA A 152 33.32 2.75 3.20
N THR A 153 34.12 2.92 2.14
CA THR A 153 33.64 2.79 0.76
C THR A 153 33.11 1.38 0.46
N LYS A 154 33.83 0.35 0.94
CA LYS A 154 33.40 -1.06 0.76
C LYS A 154 32.07 -1.32 1.49
N SER A 155 31.96 -0.89 2.74
CA SER A 155 30.75 -1.04 3.54
C SER A 155 29.56 -0.31 2.90
N LEU A 156 29.72 0.96 2.53
CA LEU A 156 28.66 1.72 1.87
C LEU A 156 28.23 1.14 0.52
N LYS A 157 29.16 0.59 -0.22
CA LYS A 157 28.84 -0.11 -1.49
C LYS A 157 27.99 -1.36 -1.22
N GLN A 158 28.29 -2.13 -0.18
CA GLN A 158 27.49 -3.27 0.25
C GLN A 158 26.10 -2.82 0.73
N ASP A 159 26.04 -1.78 1.56
CA ASP A 159 24.77 -1.22 2.05
C ASP A 159 23.90 -0.70 0.91
N TYR A 160 24.51 -0.08 -0.09
CA TYR A 160 23.79 0.34 -1.29
C TYR A 160 23.18 -0.84 -2.04
N GLN A 161 23.93 -1.91 -2.27
CA GLN A 161 23.45 -3.10 -2.97
C GLN A 161 22.36 -3.81 -2.16
N ASN A 162 22.54 -3.94 -0.85
CA ASN A 162 21.54 -4.53 0.05
C ASN A 162 20.25 -3.71 0.05
N THR A 163 20.36 -2.40 0.19
CA THR A 163 19.20 -1.50 0.20
C THR A 163 18.48 -1.51 -1.15
N LYS A 164 19.21 -1.52 -2.27
CA LYS A 164 18.64 -1.66 -3.61
C LYS A 164 17.85 -2.97 -3.75
N THR A 165 18.40 -4.07 -3.25
CA THR A 165 17.72 -5.37 -3.28
C THR A 165 16.47 -5.39 -2.41
N LEU A 166 16.53 -4.79 -1.21
CA LEU A 166 15.37 -4.66 -0.32
C LEU A 166 14.27 -3.79 -0.95
N THR A 167 14.63 -2.68 -1.58
CA THR A 167 13.68 -1.81 -2.29
C THR A 167 12.98 -2.55 -3.42
N ALA A 168 13.72 -3.34 -4.20
CA ALA A 168 13.13 -4.16 -5.27
C ALA A 168 12.17 -5.23 -4.72
N LYS A 169 12.53 -5.90 -3.60
CA LYS A 169 11.65 -6.87 -2.94
C LYS A 169 10.38 -6.20 -2.40
N ALA A 170 10.51 -5.06 -1.73
CA ALA A 170 9.38 -4.32 -1.20
C ALA A 170 8.43 -3.85 -2.33
N LYS A 171 8.97 -3.41 -3.47
CA LYS A 171 8.19 -3.07 -4.66
C LYS A 171 7.39 -4.26 -5.17
N THR A 172 8.04 -5.42 -5.32
CA THR A 172 7.39 -6.64 -5.79
C THR A 172 6.28 -7.10 -4.83
N GLU A 173 6.49 -6.98 -3.53
CA GLU A 173 5.49 -7.32 -2.52
C GLU A 173 4.27 -6.40 -2.60
N LYS A 174 4.50 -5.09 -2.71
CA LYS A 174 3.44 -4.11 -2.94
C LYS A 174 2.61 -4.46 -4.18
N GLU A 175 3.25 -4.72 -5.32
CA GLU A 175 2.58 -5.07 -6.58
C GLU A 175 1.73 -6.35 -6.46
N LYS A 176 2.21 -7.36 -5.72
CA LYS A 176 1.45 -8.59 -5.46
C LYS A 176 0.22 -8.32 -4.61
N LEU A 177 0.34 -7.50 -3.57
CA LEU A 177 -0.79 -7.12 -2.71
C LEU A 177 -1.84 -6.32 -3.48
N ASP A 178 -1.40 -5.35 -4.31
CA ASP A 178 -2.28 -4.55 -5.17
C ASP A 178 -3.10 -5.46 -6.13
N GLN A 179 -2.42 -6.42 -6.78
CA GLN A 179 -3.08 -7.38 -7.66
C GLN A 179 -4.05 -8.31 -6.90
N ALA A 180 -3.68 -8.77 -5.71
CA ALA A 180 -4.54 -9.61 -4.89
C ALA A 180 -5.79 -8.84 -4.43
N ALA A 181 -5.65 -7.59 -4.02
CA ALA A 181 -6.75 -6.73 -3.63
C ALA A 181 -7.70 -6.44 -4.80
N ALA A 182 -7.14 -6.11 -5.98
CA ALA A 182 -7.94 -5.88 -7.19
C ALA A 182 -8.76 -7.11 -7.59
N LYS A 183 -8.16 -8.31 -7.57
CA LYS A 183 -8.86 -9.57 -7.84
C LYS A 183 -9.98 -9.84 -6.84
N LYS A 184 -9.74 -9.60 -5.55
CA LYS A 184 -10.77 -9.80 -4.51
C LYS A 184 -11.88 -8.77 -4.60
N LYS A 185 -11.58 -7.49 -4.87
CA LYS A 185 -12.58 -6.43 -5.10
C LYS A 185 -13.46 -6.74 -6.31
N SER A 186 -12.89 -7.22 -7.41
CA SER A 186 -13.64 -7.67 -8.59
C SER A 186 -14.56 -8.86 -8.28
N LYS A 187 -14.08 -9.85 -7.53
CA LYS A 187 -14.89 -11.00 -7.12
C LYS A 187 -16.01 -10.61 -6.16
N LEU A 188 -15.76 -9.69 -5.24
CA LEU A 188 -16.78 -9.14 -4.35
C LEU A 188 -17.90 -8.44 -5.15
N ALA A 189 -17.52 -7.62 -6.15
CA ALA A 189 -18.50 -6.96 -7.01
C ALA A 189 -19.38 -7.97 -7.78
N SER A 190 -18.80 -9.10 -8.23
CA SER A 190 -19.59 -10.16 -8.86
C SER A 190 -20.57 -10.82 -7.90
N TYR A 191 -20.16 -11.07 -6.65
CA TYR A 191 -21.06 -11.62 -5.62
C TYR A 191 -22.20 -10.64 -5.28
N GLN A 192 -21.90 -9.35 -5.16
CA GLN A 192 -22.91 -8.32 -4.89
C GLN A 192 -23.93 -8.24 -6.03
N LYS A 193 -23.49 -8.36 -7.28
CA LYS A 193 -24.38 -8.37 -8.45
C LYS A 193 -25.29 -9.60 -8.46
N GLN A 194 -24.74 -10.77 -8.17
CA GLN A 194 -25.56 -12.00 -8.05
C GLN A 194 -26.56 -11.88 -6.90
N LEU A 195 -26.12 -11.36 -5.77
CA LEU A 195 -26.97 -11.17 -4.59
C LEU A 195 -28.15 -10.24 -4.87
N ALA A 196 -27.93 -9.16 -5.63
CA ALA A 196 -28.99 -8.27 -6.07
C ALA A 196 -30.02 -9.00 -6.95
N SER A 197 -29.55 -9.77 -7.93
CA SER A 197 -30.41 -10.58 -8.80
C SER A 197 -31.20 -11.64 -8.03
N ASP A 198 -30.57 -12.33 -7.09
CA ASP A 198 -31.24 -13.34 -6.26
C ASP A 198 -32.30 -12.72 -5.33
N LYS A 199 -32.05 -11.53 -4.80
CA LYS A 199 -33.03 -10.79 -3.99
C LYS A 199 -34.23 -10.33 -4.81
N GLU A 200 -34.02 -9.85 -6.03
CA GLU A 200 -35.12 -9.53 -6.95
C GLU A 200 -35.97 -10.76 -7.26
N LEU A 201 -35.32 -11.90 -7.51
CA LEU A 201 -36.01 -13.16 -7.76
C LEU A 201 -36.81 -13.65 -6.54
N LEU A 202 -36.25 -13.51 -5.33
CA LEU A 202 -36.98 -13.83 -4.08
C LEU A 202 -38.20 -12.92 -3.88
N ALA A 203 -38.06 -11.63 -4.13
CA ALA A 203 -39.16 -10.67 -4.05
C ALA A 203 -40.26 -10.99 -5.06
N TRP A 204 -39.90 -11.45 -6.26
CA TRP A 204 -40.88 -11.93 -7.23
C TRP A 204 -41.64 -13.18 -6.76
N PHE A 205 -40.96 -14.18 -6.18
CA PHE A 205 -41.59 -15.35 -5.59
C PHE A 205 -42.54 -14.96 -4.46
N GLU A 206 -42.18 -14.04 -3.61
CA GLU A 206 -43.04 -13.56 -2.51
C GLU A 206 -44.28 -12.81 -3.00
N ALA A 207 -44.13 -12.00 -4.05
CA ALA A 207 -45.25 -11.31 -4.68
C ALA A 207 -46.20 -12.27 -5.38
N GLU A 208 -45.67 -13.32 -6.04
CA GLU A 208 -46.47 -14.35 -6.70
C GLU A 208 -47.26 -15.20 -5.68
N GLU A 209 -46.60 -15.57 -4.58
CA GLU A 209 -47.25 -16.32 -3.48
C GLU A 209 -48.44 -15.53 -2.89
N LYS A 210 -48.28 -14.25 -2.62
CA LYS A 210 -49.36 -13.37 -2.16
C LYS A 210 -50.52 -13.28 -3.17
N ARG A 211 -50.19 -13.16 -4.46
CA ARG A 211 -51.19 -13.08 -5.51
C ARG A 211 -52.01 -14.38 -5.59
N GLN A 212 -51.34 -15.52 -5.42
CA GLN A 212 -51.98 -16.83 -5.40
C GLN A 212 -52.90 -16.96 -4.18
N GLU A 213 -52.44 -16.55 -2.98
CA GLU A 213 -53.27 -16.57 -1.76
C GLU A 213 -54.50 -15.65 -1.90
N GLU A 214 -54.36 -14.47 -2.52
CA GLU A 214 -55.47 -13.56 -2.79
C GLU A 214 -56.50 -14.17 -3.77
N MET A 215 -56.04 -14.88 -4.83
CA MET A 215 -56.91 -15.57 -5.77
C MET A 215 -57.63 -16.75 -5.14
N ASP A 216 -56.94 -17.54 -4.32
CA ASP A 216 -57.52 -18.67 -3.60
C ASP A 216 -58.58 -18.19 -2.60
N LEU A 217 -58.34 -17.06 -1.95
CA LEU A 217 -59.30 -16.45 -1.03
C LEU A 217 -60.52 -15.86 -1.74
N ALA A 218 -60.34 -15.31 -2.95
CA ALA A 218 -61.41 -14.80 -3.79
C ALA A 218 -62.28 -15.96 -4.31
N SER A 219 -61.69 -17.07 -4.77
CA SER A 219 -62.36 -18.27 -5.23
C SER A 219 -63.15 -18.95 -4.11
N ALA A 220 -62.65 -18.94 -2.88
CA ALA A 220 -63.37 -19.48 -1.71
C ALA A 220 -64.58 -18.65 -1.32
N LYS A 221 -64.60 -17.33 -1.61
CA LYS A 221 -65.73 -16.46 -1.38
C LYS A 221 -66.84 -16.62 -2.43
N ASP A 222 -66.47 -16.86 -3.69
CA ASP A 222 -67.46 -17.09 -4.76
C ASP A 222 -68.09 -18.48 -4.70
N GLY A 223 -67.40 -19.48 -4.12
CA GLY A 223 -67.95 -20.85 -3.91
C GLY A 223 -68.99 -20.97 -2.81
N ASN A 224 -69.27 -19.90 -2.01
CA ASN A 224 -70.25 -19.92 -0.94
C ASN A 224 -71.50 -19.07 -1.25
N ALA A 225 -71.71 -18.65 -2.51
CA ALA A 225 -72.83 -17.79 -2.92
C ALA A 225 -73.95 -18.50 -3.63
N ASP A 226 -73.99 -19.86 -3.70
CA ASP A 226 -75.09 -20.59 -4.37
C ASP A 226 -75.80 -21.58 -3.44
N ASN A 227 -76.33 -21.11 -2.36
CA ASN A 227 -77.40 -21.79 -1.68
C ASN A 227 -78.14 -20.92 -0.66
N THR A 228 -79.00 -19.99 -1.11
CA THR A 228 -80.27 -19.67 -0.47
C THR A 228 -81.11 -18.78 -1.38
N THR A 229 -82.05 -19.49 -2.03
CA THR A 229 -83.22 -18.92 -2.71
C THR A 229 -84.16 -18.21 -1.73
N SER A 230 -84.73 -17.11 -2.17
CA SER A 230 -86.03 -16.53 -1.83
C SER A 230 -86.19 -15.66 -0.63
N LYS A 231 -86.50 -14.43 -0.83
CA LYS A 231 -87.77 -13.76 -0.63
C LYS A 231 -87.62 -12.33 -0.23
N ALA A 232 -88.32 -11.49 -1.02
CA ALA A 232 -89.02 -10.26 -0.67
C ALA A 232 -88.13 -8.97 -0.47
N GLN A 233 -88.07 -8.11 -1.46
CA GLN A 233 -88.98 -6.99 -1.73
C GLN A 233 -89.01 -5.87 -0.66
N SER A 234 -88.71 -4.73 -1.16
CA SER A 234 -89.33 -3.40 -0.89
C SER A 234 -88.45 -2.31 -0.22
N GLU A 235 -88.36 -1.31 -1.03
CA GLU A 235 -88.43 0.13 -0.66
C GLU A 235 -87.28 0.75 0.14
N LYS A 236 -86.73 1.79 -0.21
CA LYS A 236 -87.03 3.07 -0.80
C LYS A 236 -85.94 4.08 -0.37
N ASN A 237 -85.48 4.76 -1.35
CA ASN A 237 -85.18 6.22 -1.30
C ASN A 237 -84.45 6.80 -0.11
N THR A 238 -83.44 7.58 -0.27
CA THR A 238 -83.39 8.98 -0.70
C THR A 238 -82.04 9.62 -0.32
N THR A 239 -81.49 10.31 -1.30
CA THR A 239 -80.84 11.59 -1.26
C THR A 239 -79.70 11.88 -0.26
N GLY A 240 -78.64 12.33 -0.82
CA GLY A 240 -78.10 13.63 -0.75
C GLY A 240 -76.59 13.62 -0.60
N SER A 241 -75.93 13.93 -1.58
CA SER A 241 -75.44 15.25 -2.01
C SER A 241 -74.32 15.80 -1.15
N THR A 242 -73.33 16.19 -1.94
CA THR A 242 -72.39 17.33 -1.84
C THR A 242 -71.09 17.06 -1.13
N ALA A 243 -70.08 17.04 -1.92
CA ALA A 243 -69.23 18.14 -2.38
C ALA A 243 -68.13 18.51 -1.40
N SER A 244 -67.07 18.44 -1.85
CA SER A 244 -66.18 19.48 -2.37
C SER A 244 -64.88 19.70 -1.59
N LYS A 245 -63.87 19.74 -2.40
CA LYS A 245 -62.71 20.67 -2.45
C LYS A 245 -61.59 20.50 -1.45
N ASN A 246 -60.50 20.24 -2.09
CA ASN A 246 -59.40 21.22 -2.43
C ASN A 246 -58.59 21.65 -1.22
N THR A 247 -57.36 21.59 -1.28
CA THR A 247 -56.31 22.43 -1.86
C THR A 247 -54.95 22.01 -1.30
N THR A 248 -54.00 21.72 -2.12
CA THR A 248 -52.89 22.60 -2.59
C THR A 248 -52.00 23.17 -1.49
N SER A 249 -50.76 22.91 -1.64
CA SER A 249 -49.60 23.79 -1.76
C SER A 249 -48.40 23.22 -1.04
N LYS A 250 -47.37 22.98 -1.72
CA LYS A 250 -46.33 23.83 -2.33
C LYS A 250 -45.25 24.25 -1.33
N ALA A 251 -44.13 23.94 -1.71
CA ALA A 251 -42.90 24.71 -1.95
C ALA A 251 -41.83 24.60 -0.88
N THR A 252 -40.69 24.21 -1.31
CA THR A 252 -39.54 25.02 -1.76
C THR A 252 -38.70 25.50 -0.62
N THR A 253 -37.47 25.31 -0.55
CA THR A 253 -36.28 25.97 -1.10
C THR A 253 -35.09 25.44 -0.32
N GLU A 254 -34.03 25.02 -0.99
CA GLU A 254 -32.77 25.76 -1.28
C GLU A 254 -32.06 26.26 -0.01
N SER A 255 -30.81 25.95 0.19
CA SER A 255 -29.64 26.67 -0.34
C SER A 255 -28.39 26.20 0.40
N LYS A 256 -27.39 25.76 -0.28
CA LYS A 256 -26.18 26.50 -0.63
C LYS A 256 -25.22 26.83 0.52
N LYS A 257 -24.05 26.47 0.40
CA LYS A 257 -22.76 27.16 0.14
C LYS A 257 -21.64 26.66 1.03
N GLU A 258 -20.61 26.19 0.42
CA GLU A 258 -19.28 26.81 0.29
C GLU A 258 -18.61 27.16 1.63
N THR A 259 -17.39 26.91 1.89
CA THR A 259 -16.13 27.27 1.25
C THR A 259 -14.99 26.72 2.13
N THR A 260 -13.99 26.14 1.55
CA THR A 260 -12.62 26.63 1.30
C THR A 260 -11.67 26.76 2.50
N THR A 261 -10.51 26.22 2.25
CA THR A 261 -9.15 26.68 2.60
C THR A 261 -8.64 26.40 4.01
N THR A 262 -7.67 25.66 4.20
CA THR A 262 -6.23 25.92 4.00
C THR A 262 -5.46 24.59 3.93
#